data_c931c0c84dabf7ad433ac05d5082c6a1
#
_entry.id   c931c0c84dabf7ad433ac05d5082c6a1
#
_cell.length_a   1.000
_cell.length_b   1.000
_cell.length_c   1.000
_cell.angle_alpha   90.00
_cell.angle_beta   90.00
_cell.angle_gamma   90.00
#
_symmetry.space_group_name_H-M   'P 1'
#
loop_
_entity.id
_entity.type
_entity.pdbx_description
1 polymer ?
#
loop_
_entity_poly.entity_id
_entity_poly.type
_entity_poly.pdbx_seq_one_letter_code
_entity_poly.pdbx_strand_id
1 'polypeptide(L)'
;MTQSSLARARDIARPSREAMLQRTASVHQFWNNNTALFQNAWKEWEKSENLDGLTLDDTLYAPALRDAVQGAWKNPGDDSAVKDLWQEVFPGVYKAQFFDPEKLPALRGYMAKAAEANIPLRPPYGISLNRAGAMLDPRSEGHLGAPGFQTFYSGLMNRYMRPISRLLFPDVAGYDSQTFGFSIQWKADTDTSLRPHSDASSVTLNINLNLPGESFLGSGVTFIDPETRRVESLSFDPGVALIHHGSVPHASEPITEGSRSNFVLWLYGQDGQVARGGANVPDLAPEDRWSHSNVVSDSFAPF
;
A
#
# COMPACT_ATOMS: atom_id res chain seq x y z
N MET A 1 -20.68 22.00 27.15
CA MET A 1 -19.56 21.06 26.90
C MET A 1 -19.29 21.07 25.40
N THR A 2 -18.05 21.28 24.99
CA THR A 2 -17.67 21.26 23.58
C THR A 2 -17.70 19.80 23.10
N GLN A 3 -18.38 19.52 22.00
CA GLN A 3 -18.44 18.20 21.38
C GLN A 3 -17.01 17.72 21.02
N SER A 4 -16.69 16.43 21.21
CA SER A 4 -15.37 15.87 20.88
C SER A 4 -15.10 15.92 19.38
N SER A 5 -13.82 15.86 18.97
CA SER A 5 -13.46 15.83 17.56
C SER A 5 -14.00 14.59 16.86
N LEU A 6 -14.00 13.45 17.55
CA LEU A 6 -14.58 12.21 17.04
C LEU A 6 -16.08 12.34 16.78
N ALA A 7 -16.84 12.87 17.73
CA ALA A 7 -18.28 13.08 17.54
C ALA A 7 -18.57 14.04 16.38
N ARG A 8 -17.82 15.16 16.32
CA ARG A 8 -17.95 16.12 15.20
C ARG A 8 -17.61 15.52 13.84
N ALA A 9 -16.55 14.70 13.77
CA ALA A 9 -16.16 14.06 12.51
C ALA A 9 -17.22 13.07 12.02
N ARG A 10 -17.89 12.35 12.93
CA ARG A 10 -18.99 11.43 12.62
C ARG A 10 -20.24 12.12 12.07
N ASP A 11 -20.46 13.37 12.46
CA ASP A 11 -21.60 14.17 12.01
C ASP A 11 -21.38 14.80 10.63
N ILE A 12 -20.15 14.77 10.10
CA ILE A 12 -19.83 15.39 8.81
C ILE A 12 -20.20 14.45 7.66
N ALA A 13 -21.11 14.91 6.78
CA ALA A 13 -21.42 14.22 5.55
C ALA A 13 -20.24 14.32 4.55
N ARG A 14 -19.80 13.16 4.07
CA ARG A 14 -18.78 13.10 3.00
C ARG A 14 -19.33 13.69 1.70
N PRO A 15 -18.45 14.23 0.83
CA PRO A 15 -18.83 14.56 -0.54
C PRO A 15 -19.45 13.34 -1.25
N SER A 16 -20.37 13.61 -2.19
CA SER A 16 -20.96 12.52 -2.97
C SER A 16 -19.90 11.74 -3.74
N ARG A 17 -20.19 10.47 -4.04
CA ARG A 17 -19.32 9.64 -4.87
C ARG A 17 -18.99 10.31 -6.21
N GLU A 18 -20.01 10.90 -6.84
CA GLU A 18 -19.86 11.59 -8.12
C GLU A 18 -18.89 12.79 -8.02
N ALA A 19 -19.04 13.63 -7.01
CA ALA A 19 -18.13 14.75 -6.77
C ALA A 19 -16.69 14.27 -6.51
N MET A 20 -16.53 13.20 -5.72
CA MET A 20 -15.20 12.61 -5.46
C MET A 20 -14.56 12.02 -6.72
N LEU A 21 -15.33 11.36 -7.60
CA LEU A 21 -14.84 10.83 -8.88
C LEU A 21 -14.40 11.95 -9.84
N GLN A 22 -15.11 13.07 -9.84
CA GLN A 22 -14.76 14.23 -10.66
C GLN A 22 -13.64 15.07 -10.06
N ARG A 23 -13.24 14.81 -8.81
CA ARG A 23 -12.21 15.58 -8.06
C ARG A 23 -12.48 17.09 -8.14
N THR A 24 -13.73 17.48 -7.88
CA THR A 24 -14.12 18.89 -7.93
C THR A 24 -13.36 19.71 -6.89
N ALA A 25 -13.20 21.02 -7.13
CA ALA A 25 -12.54 21.92 -6.19
C ALA A 25 -13.19 21.91 -4.79
N SER A 26 -14.51 21.70 -4.72
CA SER A 26 -15.25 21.58 -3.45
C SER A 26 -14.85 20.34 -2.65
N VAL A 27 -14.46 19.23 -3.31
CA VAL A 27 -13.96 18.02 -2.65
C VAL A 27 -12.60 18.30 -2.02
N HIS A 28 -11.66 18.91 -2.75
CA HIS A 28 -10.36 19.30 -2.19
C HIS A 28 -10.54 20.24 -1.01
N GLN A 29 -11.42 21.24 -1.15
CA GLN A 29 -11.74 22.17 -0.08
C GLN A 29 -12.34 21.47 1.15
N PHE A 30 -13.22 20.49 0.94
CA PHE A 30 -13.79 19.70 2.03
C PHE A 30 -12.68 19.00 2.84
N TRP A 31 -11.76 18.28 2.18
CA TRP A 31 -10.70 17.57 2.87
C TRP A 31 -9.75 18.52 3.57
N ASN A 32 -9.31 19.59 2.90
CA ASN A 32 -8.40 20.59 3.46
C ASN A 32 -8.96 21.28 4.69
N ASN A 33 -10.23 21.71 4.64
CA ASN A 33 -10.88 22.39 5.75
C ASN A 33 -11.08 21.49 6.98
N ASN A 34 -11.15 20.18 6.79
CA ASN A 34 -11.41 19.22 7.86
C ASN A 34 -10.19 18.41 8.29
N THR A 35 -9.01 18.63 7.70
CA THR A 35 -7.79 17.85 7.99
C THR A 35 -7.48 17.78 9.48
N ALA A 36 -7.42 18.92 10.17
CA ALA A 36 -7.12 18.98 11.60
C ALA A 36 -8.20 18.28 12.47
N LEU A 37 -9.46 18.39 12.05
CA LEU A 37 -10.57 17.71 12.74
C LEU A 37 -10.43 16.20 12.61
N PHE A 38 -10.18 15.69 11.40
CA PHE A 38 -10.05 14.25 11.16
C PHE A 38 -8.81 13.67 11.86
N GLN A 39 -7.69 14.38 11.86
CA GLN A 39 -6.48 13.97 12.60
C GLN A 39 -6.75 13.84 14.11
N ASN A 40 -7.47 14.80 14.70
CA ASN A 40 -7.84 14.72 16.12
C ASN A 40 -8.87 13.62 16.37
N ALA A 41 -9.83 13.42 15.47
CA ALA A 41 -10.83 12.37 15.58
C ALA A 41 -10.18 10.97 15.55
N TRP A 42 -9.19 10.72 14.70
CA TRP A 42 -8.44 9.47 14.67
C TRP A 42 -7.66 9.23 15.97
N LYS A 43 -7.04 10.28 16.53
CA LYS A 43 -6.37 10.18 17.85
C LYS A 43 -7.34 9.86 18.99
N GLU A 44 -8.53 10.47 18.97
CA GLU A 44 -9.57 10.21 19.95
C GLU A 44 -10.14 8.79 19.80
N TRP A 45 -10.40 8.37 18.56
CA TRP A 45 -10.90 7.04 18.25
C TRP A 45 -9.94 5.95 18.75
N GLU A 46 -8.66 6.03 18.40
CA GLU A 46 -7.67 5.02 18.78
C GLU A 46 -7.48 4.89 20.28
N LYS A 47 -7.67 5.99 21.02
CA LYS A 47 -7.61 5.97 22.49
C LYS A 47 -8.87 5.40 23.16
N SER A 48 -10.02 5.52 22.50
CA SER A 48 -11.32 5.11 23.05
C SER A 48 -11.79 3.75 22.57
N GLU A 49 -11.24 3.27 21.44
CA GLU A 49 -11.63 1.99 20.85
C GLU A 49 -10.93 0.83 21.55
N ASN A 50 -11.64 -0.28 21.69
CA ASN A 50 -11.02 -1.52 22.13
C ASN A 50 -10.28 -2.17 20.96
N LEU A 51 -8.95 -2.08 20.98
CA LEU A 51 -8.04 -2.65 19.98
C LEU A 51 -7.23 -3.84 20.54
N ASP A 52 -7.71 -4.47 21.62
CA ASP A 52 -7.05 -5.62 22.20
C ASP A 52 -6.88 -6.75 21.17
N GLY A 53 -5.67 -7.27 21.06
CA GLY A 53 -5.32 -8.30 20.06
C GLY A 53 -5.18 -7.81 18.62
N LEU A 54 -5.34 -6.51 18.35
CA LEU A 54 -5.21 -5.91 17.03
C LEU A 54 -3.92 -5.07 16.90
N THR A 55 -2.85 -5.51 17.54
CA THR A 55 -1.56 -4.82 17.51
C THR A 55 -0.95 -4.85 16.11
N LEU A 56 -0.52 -3.68 15.63
CA LEU A 56 0.15 -3.51 14.36
C LEU A 56 1.66 -3.31 14.61
N ASP A 57 2.38 -4.41 14.69
CA ASP A 57 3.83 -4.43 14.95
C ASP A 57 4.58 -5.37 14.01
N ASP A 58 5.88 -5.57 14.26
CA ASP A 58 6.74 -6.41 13.44
C ASP A 58 6.32 -7.90 13.41
N THR A 59 5.44 -8.35 14.30
CA THR A 59 4.93 -9.75 14.27
C THR A 59 3.96 -10.01 13.11
N LEU A 60 3.46 -8.95 12.46
CA LEU A 60 2.65 -9.06 11.25
C LEU A 60 3.44 -9.58 10.04
N TYR A 61 4.73 -9.34 9.99
CA TYR A 61 5.57 -9.80 8.88
C TYR A 61 5.87 -11.29 8.99
N ALA A 62 5.98 -11.96 7.84
CA ALA A 62 6.42 -13.36 7.79
C ALA A 62 7.74 -13.53 8.56
N PRO A 63 7.88 -14.52 9.45
CA PRO A 63 9.05 -14.62 10.31
C PRO A 63 10.38 -14.62 9.56
N ALA A 64 10.48 -15.35 8.45
CA ALA A 64 11.69 -15.39 7.64
C ALA A 64 12.04 -14.00 7.05
N LEU A 65 11.04 -13.25 6.54
CA LEU A 65 11.26 -11.92 6.00
C LEU A 65 11.66 -10.93 7.11
N ARG A 66 10.95 -10.97 8.24
CA ARG A 66 11.25 -10.10 9.38
C ARG A 66 12.69 -10.30 9.86
N ASP A 67 13.10 -11.56 10.07
CA ASP A 67 14.41 -11.89 10.62
C ASP A 67 15.52 -11.53 9.61
N ALA A 68 15.34 -11.80 8.32
CA ALA A 68 16.27 -11.41 7.26
C ALA A 68 16.40 -9.88 7.16
N VAL A 69 15.30 -9.13 7.16
CA VAL A 69 15.31 -7.66 7.13
C VAL A 69 15.97 -7.08 8.37
N GLN A 70 15.69 -7.61 9.56
CA GLN A 70 16.38 -7.19 10.79
C GLN A 70 17.88 -7.47 10.75
N GLY A 71 18.28 -8.61 10.16
CA GLY A 71 19.69 -8.96 9.92
C GLY A 71 20.37 -7.94 9.01
N ALA A 72 19.76 -7.63 7.86
CA ALA A 72 20.30 -6.69 6.89
C ALA A 72 20.40 -5.24 7.45
N TRP A 73 19.45 -4.80 8.27
CA TRP A 73 19.58 -3.52 8.98
C TRP A 73 20.72 -3.46 9.99
N LYS A 74 21.11 -4.60 10.61
CA LYS A 74 22.24 -4.69 11.53
C LYS A 74 23.56 -4.83 10.80
N ASN A 75 23.58 -5.56 9.71
CA ASN A 75 24.74 -5.83 8.88
C ASN A 75 24.33 -5.77 7.38
N PRO A 76 24.38 -4.61 6.76
CA PRO A 76 23.97 -4.43 5.37
C PRO A 76 24.61 -5.39 4.36
N GLY A 77 25.84 -5.82 4.61
CA GLY A 77 26.55 -6.79 3.76
C GLY A 77 25.93 -8.18 3.69
N ASP A 78 25.03 -8.53 4.61
CA ASP A 78 24.35 -9.84 4.69
C ASP A 78 22.91 -9.81 4.12
N ASP A 79 22.62 -8.92 3.18
CA ASP A 79 21.28 -8.77 2.62
C ASP A 79 20.87 -9.85 1.61
N SER A 80 21.74 -10.77 1.27
CA SER A 80 21.44 -11.94 0.43
C SER A 80 20.24 -12.76 0.96
N ALA A 81 20.16 -12.92 2.29
CA ALA A 81 19.03 -13.61 2.91
C ALA A 81 17.67 -12.94 2.61
N VAL A 82 17.63 -11.62 2.45
CA VAL A 82 16.42 -10.92 2.02
C VAL A 82 16.14 -11.20 0.54
N LYS A 83 17.17 -11.13 -0.31
CA LYS A 83 17.04 -11.37 -1.75
C LYS A 83 16.53 -12.77 -2.05
N ASP A 84 17.04 -13.78 -1.35
CA ASP A 84 16.69 -15.20 -1.55
C ASP A 84 15.22 -15.51 -1.23
N LEU A 85 14.52 -14.65 -0.47
CA LEU A 85 13.10 -14.80 -0.20
C LEU A 85 12.20 -14.34 -1.37
N TRP A 86 12.75 -13.56 -2.30
CA TRP A 86 12.02 -13.01 -3.42
C TRP A 86 12.28 -13.82 -4.69
N GLN A 87 11.29 -14.59 -5.11
CA GLN A 87 11.34 -15.36 -6.34
C GLN A 87 10.89 -14.51 -7.53
N GLU A 88 11.71 -14.41 -8.57
CA GLU A 88 11.27 -13.83 -9.84
C GLU A 88 10.28 -14.80 -10.52
N VAL A 89 9.04 -14.33 -10.70
CA VAL A 89 7.93 -15.13 -11.26
C VAL A 89 7.55 -14.68 -12.68
N PHE A 90 7.96 -13.48 -13.06
CA PHE A 90 7.83 -12.91 -14.39
C PHE A 90 8.96 -11.87 -14.54
N PRO A 91 9.44 -11.53 -15.76
CA PRO A 91 10.51 -10.56 -15.91
C PRO A 91 10.27 -9.26 -15.14
N GLY A 92 11.13 -8.98 -14.14
CA GLY A 92 11.02 -7.81 -13.27
C GLY A 92 9.84 -7.84 -12.28
N VAL A 93 9.23 -9.00 -12.05
CA VAL A 93 8.17 -9.21 -11.04
C VAL A 93 8.61 -10.28 -10.06
N TYR A 94 8.70 -9.92 -8.80
CA TYR A 94 9.12 -10.82 -7.73
C TYR A 94 7.97 -11.10 -6.77
N LYS A 95 7.96 -12.31 -6.20
CA LYS A 95 6.95 -12.82 -5.26
C LYS A 95 7.62 -13.28 -3.97
N ALA A 96 7.03 -12.93 -2.82
CA ALA A 96 7.46 -13.43 -1.52
C ALA A 96 6.29 -13.50 -0.53
N GLN A 97 6.43 -14.33 0.53
CA GLN A 97 5.57 -14.25 1.70
C GLN A 97 5.95 -13.00 2.49
N PHE A 98 5.08 -12.00 2.52
CA PHE A 98 5.35 -10.70 3.14
C PHE A 98 4.76 -10.60 4.55
N PHE A 99 3.47 -10.89 4.70
CA PHE A 99 2.84 -10.99 6.01
C PHE A 99 2.68 -12.45 6.43
N ASP A 100 2.69 -12.67 7.74
CA ASP A 100 2.33 -13.94 8.35
C ASP A 100 0.81 -14.16 8.21
N PRO A 101 0.35 -15.22 7.49
CA PRO A 101 -1.07 -15.46 7.32
C PRO A 101 -1.83 -15.61 8.63
N GLU A 102 -1.19 -16.14 9.68
CA GLU A 102 -1.80 -16.32 10.99
C GLU A 102 -1.99 -14.98 11.74
N LYS A 103 -1.25 -13.95 11.37
CA LYS A 103 -1.32 -12.61 11.96
C LYS A 103 -2.21 -11.64 11.18
N LEU A 104 -2.56 -11.97 9.93
CA LEU A 104 -3.47 -11.13 9.13
C LEU A 104 -4.80 -10.81 9.84
N PRO A 105 -5.40 -11.67 10.68
CA PRO A 105 -6.61 -11.32 11.41
C PRO A 105 -6.47 -10.06 12.26
N ALA A 106 -5.30 -9.78 12.83
CA ALA A 106 -5.06 -8.55 13.60
C ALA A 106 -5.12 -7.31 12.71
N LEU A 107 -4.42 -7.31 11.56
CA LEU A 107 -4.45 -6.21 10.60
C LEU A 107 -5.85 -6.00 10.00
N ARG A 108 -6.51 -7.07 9.58
CA ARG A 108 -7.86 -7.02 9.03
C ARG A 108 -8.90 -6.56 10.05
N GLY A 109 -8.79 -7.02 11.30
CA GLY A 109 -9.64 -6.58 12.41
C GLY A 109 -9.45 -5.10 12.73
N TYR A 110 -8.21 -4.61 12.75
CA TYR A 110 -7.92 -3.18 12.92
C TYR A 110 -8.57 -2.35 11.81
N MET A 111 -8.39 -2.75 10.54
CA MET A 111 -8.96 -2.04 9.40
C MET A 111 -10.49 -2.05 9.40
N ALA A 112 -11.11 -3.16 9.81
CA ALA A 112 -12.57 -3.26 9.95
C ALA A 112 -13.09 -2.28 11.01
N LYS A 113 -12.47 -2.24 12.19
CA LYS A 113 -12.82 -1.28 13.24
C LYS A 113 -12.61 0.18 12.78
N ALA A 114 -11.53 0.45 12.05
CA ALA A 114 -11.28 1.77 11.49
C ALA A 114 -12.37 2.17 10.47
N ALA A 115 -12.84 1.25 9.65
CA ALA A 115 -13.96 1.51 8.74
C ALA A 115 -15.28 1.77 9.49
N GLU A 116 -15.51 1.09 10.61
CA GLU A 116 -16.67 1.27 11.49
C GLU A 116 -16.60 2.55 12.35
N ALA A 117 -15.43 3.18 12.44
CA ALA A 117 -15.25 4.42 13.21
C ALA A 117 -16.14 5.57 12.72
N ASN A 118 -16.66 5.49 11.50
CA ASN A 118 -17.45 6.54 10.83
C ASN A 118 -16.75 7.90 10.74
N ILE A 119 -15.42 7.89 10.78
CA ILE A 119 -14.62 9.06 10.40
C ILE A 119 -14.51 9.06 8.87
N PRO A 120 -14.73 10.19 8.18
CA PRO A 120 -14.63 10.22 6.72
C PRO A 120 -13.29 9.70 6.20
N LEU A 121 -13.36 8.66 5.36
CA LEU A 121 -12.23 8.10 4.61
C LEU A 121 -12.45 8.32 3.12
N ARG A 122 -11.38 8.61 2.39
CA ARG A 122 -11.43 8.72 0.94
C ARG A 122 -11.11 7.37 0.30
N PRO A 123 -12.02 6.83 -0.53
CA PRO A 123 -11.68 5.71 -1.41
C PRO A 123 -10.58 6.08 -2.41
N PRO A 124 -9.86 5.12 -3.01
CA PRO A 124 -8.80 5.38 -3.99
C PRO A 124 -9.34 5.82 -5.38
N TYR A 125 -10.36 6.69 -5.39
CA TYR A 125 -10.91 7.27 -6.61
C TYR A 125 -9.85 8.13 -7.31
N GLY A 126 -9.74 7.96 -8.63
CA GLY A 126 -8.72 8.58 -9.44
C GLY A 126 -7.57 7.61 -9.80
N ILE A 127 -7.37 6.55 -8.98
CA ILE A 127 -6.41 5.47 -9.25
C ILE A 127 -7.16 4.23 -9.72
N SER A 128 -8.13 3.79 -8.94
CA SER A 128 -9.09 2.76 -9.30
C SER A 128 -10.49 3.17 -8.86
N LEU A 129 -11.52 2.68 -9.56
CA LEU A 129 -12.92 2.95 -9.18
C LEU A 129 -13.36 2.10 -7.98
N ASN A 130 -12.46 1.82 -7.04
CA ASN A 130 -12.71 0.94 -5.92
C ASN A 130 -13.45 1.67 -4.78
N ARG A 131 -14.63 1.16 -4.42
CA ARG A 131 -15.53 1.79 -3.43
C ARG A 131 -15.21 1.46 -2.00
N ALA A 132 -14.62 0.28 -1.79
CA ALA A 132 -14.40 -0.29 -0.47
C ALA A 132 -12.96 -0.08 0.02
N GLY A 133 -12.08 0.53 -0.80
CA GLY A 133 -10.73 0.86 -0.42
C GLY A 133 -10.64 2.16 0.35
N ALA A 134 -9.46 2.43 0.86
CA ALA A 134 -9.12 3.66 1.56
C ALA A 134 -7.71 4.15 1.20
N MET A 135 -7.50 5.45 1.21
CA MET A 135 -6.16 6.04 1.17
C MET A 135 -5.44 5.76 2.48
N LEU A 136 -4.16 5.42 2.41
CA LEU A 136 -3.33 5.03 3.56
C LEU A 136 -2.20 6.03 3.82
N ASP A 137 -1.67 6.64 2.77
CA ASP A 137 -0.54 7.57 2.87
C ASP A 137 -0.94 8.88 3.54
N PRO A 138 -0.18 9.39 4.52
CA PRO A 138 -0.53 10.58 5.29
C PRO A 138 -0.60 11.88 4.46
N ARG A 139 -0.06 11.90 3.24
CA ARG A 139 -0.18 13.05 2.32
C ARG A 139 -1.46 13.01 1.50
N SER A 140 -2.15 11.88 1.49
CA SER A 140 -3.42 11.76 0.77
C SER A 140 -4.56 12.37 1.56
N GLU A 141 -5.43 13.10 0.87
CA GLU A 141 -6.67 13.59 1.44
C GLU A 141 -7.53 12.43 1.97
N GLY A 142 -8.10 12.58 3.15
CA GLY A 142 -9.01 11.59 3.74
C GLY A 142 -8.40 10.21 3.99
N HIS A 143 -7.11 10.15 4.28
CA HIS A 143 -6.39 8.91 4.60
C HIS A 143 -6.79 8.32 5.95
N LEU A 144 -6.46 7.05 6.19
CA LEU A 144 -6.58 6.39 7.48
C LEU A 144 -5.54 6.97 8.46
N GLY A 145 -5.92 8.02 9.19
CA GLY A 145 -5.02 8.84 10.00
C GLY A 145 -4.82 8.38 11.44
N ALA A 146 -5.22 7.15 11.82
CA ALA A 146 -5.02 6.61 13.16
C ALA A 146 -3.51 6.48 13.46
N PRO A 147 -3.00 7.01 14.60
CA PRO A 147 -1.57 7.08 14.88
C PRO A 147 -0.84 5.74 14.84
N GLY A 148 -1.42 4.68 15.43
CA GLY A 148 -0.83 3.34 15.41
C GLY A 148 -0.74 2.78 13.99
N PHE A 149 -1.79 2.97 13.17
CA PHE A 149 -1.75 2.60 11.76
C PHE A 149 -0.67 3.38 11.00
N GLN A 150 -0.54 4.68 11.22
CA GLN A 150 0.48 5.50 10.55
C GLN A 150 1.90 5.11 10.96
N THR A 151 2.11 4.70 12.21
CA THR A 151 3.39 4.15 12.67
C THR A 151 3.72 2.85 11.94
N PHE A 152 2.76 1.94 11.84
CA PHE A 152 2.89 0.68 11.08
C PHE A 152 3.16 0.95 9.61
N TYR A 153 2.35 1.81 8.95
CA TYR A 153 2.52 2.17 7.54
C TYR A 153 3.91 2.75 7.26
N SER A 154 4.36 3.69 8.09
CA SER A 154 5.71 4.26 7.98
C SER A 154 6.80 3.19 8.13
N GLY A 155 6.65 2.27 9.08
CA GLY A 155 7.55 1.13 9.27
C GLY A 155 7.60 0.24 8.04
N LEU A 156 6.44 -0.14 7.49
CA LEU A 156 6.31 -0.94 6.29
C LEU A 156 7.04 -0.29 5.10
N MET A 157 6.80 1.00 4.87
CA MET A 157 7.41 1.71 3.74
C MET A 157 8.92 1.90 3.90
N ASN A 158 9.37 2.31 5.09
CA ASN A 158 10.77 2.73 5.30
C ASN A 158 11.70 1.59 5.69
N ARG A 159 11.21 0.59 6.44
CA ARG A 159 12.06 -0.52 6.93
C ARG A 159 12.02 -1.75 6.03
N TYR A 160 10.95 -1.91 5.25
CA TYR A 160 10.76 -3.09 4.37
C TYR A 160 10.73 -2.69 2.90
N MET A 161 9.71 -1.98 2.44
CA MET A 161 9.50 -1.77 1.00
C MET A 161 10.68 -1.04 0.34
N ARG A 162 11.15 0.08 0.90
CA ARG A 162 12.20 0.88 0.27
C ARG A 162 13.54 0.13 0.14
N PRO A 163 14.12 -0.48 1.19
CA PRO A 163 15.37 -1.21 1.04
C PRO A 163 15.23 -2.46 0.16
N ILE A 164 14.11 -3.18 0.24
CA ILE A 164 13.84 -4.31 -0.65
C ILE A 164 13.75 -3.85 -2.11
N SER A 165 13.11 -2.70 -2.37
CA SER A 165 13.06 -2.13 -3.72
C SER A 165 14.45 -1.80 -4.26
N ARG A 166 15.31 -1.20 -3.47
CA ARG A 166 16.70 -0.90 -3.83
C ARG A 166 17.55 -2.15 -4.07
N LEU A 167 17.24 -3.24 -3.35
CA LEU A 167 17.92 -4.54 -3.49
C LEU A 167 17.53 -5.25 -4.79
N LEU A 168 16.24 -5.21 -5.14
CA LEU A 168 15.72 -5.90 -6.31
C LEU A 168 15.81 -5.05 -7.59
N PHE A 169 15.76 -3.73 -7.45
CA PHE A 169 15.73 -2.75 -8.55
C PHE A 169 16.70 -1.59 -8.26
N PRO A 170 18.01 -1.76 -8.51
CA PRO A 170 19.01 -0.73 -8.19
C PRO A 170 18.76 0.63 -8.85
N ASP A 171 18.09 0.65 -10.00
CA ASP A 171 17.76 1.85 -10.76
C ASP A 171 16.70 2.76 -10.10
N VAL A 172 16.04 2.30 -9.04
CA VAL A 172 15.05 3.12 -8.31
C VAL A 172 15.68 4.08 -7.29
N ALA A 173 16.97 3.97 -7.04
CA ALA A 173 17.66 4.86 -6.12
C ALA A 173 17.52 6.33 -6.55
N GLY A 174 17.07 7.17 -5.62
CA GLY A 174 16.73 8.57 -5.90
C GLY A 174 15.31 8.79 -6.43
N TYR A 175 14.63 7.74 -6.87
CA TYR A 175 13.21 7.74 -7.26
C TYR A 175 12.33 6.99 -6.27
N ASP A 176 12.75 6.91 -5.02
CA ASP A 176 12.11 6.20 -3.92
C ASP A 176 11.92 7.07 -2.66
N SER A 177 12.16 8.38 -2.77
CA SER A 177 12.11 9.31 -1.63
C SER A 177 10.70 9.52 -1.09
N GLN A 178 9.69 9.32 -1.91
CA GLN A 178 8.29 9.55 -1.59
C GLN A 178 7.50 8.23 -1.59
N THR A 179 6.45 8.19 -0.77
CA THR A 179 5.55 7.04 -0.62
C THR A 179 4.14 7.38 -1.06
N PHE A 180 3.38 6.37 -1.42
CA PHE A 180 1.95 6.46 -1.65
C PHE A 180 1.32 5.09 -1.37
N GLY A 181 0.12 5.06 -0.83
CA GLY A 181 -0.51 3.79 -0.49
C GLY A 181 -2.01 3.87 -0.38
N PHE A 182 -2.65 2.80 -0.78
CA PHE A 182 -4.08 2.63 -0.65
C PHE A 182 -4.43 1.15 -0.48
N SER A 183 -5.59 0.90 0.11
CA SER A 183 -6.22 -0.43 0.10
C SER A 183 -7.26 -0.50 -1.00
N ILE A 184 -7.46 -1.70 -1.56
CA ILE A 184 -8.53 -2.00 -2.51
C ILE A 184 -9.25 -3.26 -2.07
N GLN A 185 -10.51 -3.40 -2.49
CA GLN A 185 -11.28 -4.63 -2.33
C GLN A 185 -12.05 -4.91 -3.63
N TRP A 186 -11.73 -6.02 -4.24
CA TRP A 186 -12.46 -6.54 -5.39
C TRP A 186 -13.58 -7.45 -4.91
N LYS A 187 -14.78 -7.29 -5.47
CA LYS A 187 -15.97 -8.11 -5.17
C LYS A 187 -16.72 -8.40 -6.45
N ALA A 188 -17.26 -9.61 -6.54
CA ALA A 188 -18.01 -10.06 -7.71
C ALA A 188 -19.26 -9.22 -8.04
N ASP A 189 -19.83 -8.57 -7.04
CA ASP A 189 -21.07 -7.79 -7.15
C ASP A 189 -20.86 -6.27 -7.28
N THR A 190 -19.62 -5.78 -7.19
CA THR A 190 -19.32 -4.34 -7.20
C THR A 190 -18.16 -3.97 -8.11
N ASP A 191 -16.96 -3.90 -7.55
CA ASP A 191 -15.74 -3.50 -8.24
C ASP A 191 -14.96 -4.75 -8.61
N THR A 192 -15.06 -5.20 -9.87
CA THR A 192 -14.64 -6.55 -10.26
C THR A 192 -13.23 -6.63 -10.81
N SER A 193 -12.74 -5.58 -11.48
CA SER A 193 -11.49 -5.64 -12.24
C SER A 193 -10.84 -4.28 -12.46
N LEU A 194 -9.59 -4.31 -12.91
CA LEU A 194 -8.89 -3.13 -13.40
C LEU A 194 -8.25 -3.44 -14.76
N ARG A 195 -8.51 -2.59 -15.74
CA ARG A 195 -8.01 -2.73 -17.12
C ARG A 195 -6.48 -2.72 -17.17
N PRO A 196 -5.86 -3.22 -18.25
CA PRO A 196 -4.42 -3.10 -18.45
C PRO A 196 -3.94 -1.65 -18.31
N HIS A 197 -2.90 -1.46 -17.50
CA HIS A 197 -2.29 -0.18 -17.17
C HIS A 197 -0.85 -0.38 -16.69
N SER A 198 -0.13 0.70 -16.53
CA SER A 198 1.09 0.79 -15.73
C SER A 198 0.87 1.76 -14.59
N ASP A 199 1.61 1.61 -13.50
CA ASP A 199 1.51 2.46 -12.33
C ASP A 199 2.38 3.72 -12.45
N ALA A 200 1.90 4.82 -11.90
CA ALA A 200 2.67 6.06 -11.78
C ALA A 200 3.65 5.98 -10.58
N SER A 201 4.43 4.91 -10.54
CA SER A 201 5.39 4.60 -9.47
C SER A 201 6.73 4.17 -10.05
N SER A 202 7.79 4.31 -9.26
CA SER A 202 9.06 3.63 -9.55
C SER A 202 8.94 2.15 -9.24
N VAL A 203 8.34 1.83 -8.10
CA VAL A 203 8.07 0.45 -7.66
C VAL A 203 6.67 0.37 -7.06
N THR A 204 5.97 -0.69 -7.42
CA THR A 204 4.70 -1.10 -6.80
C THR A 204 4.89 -2.37 -5.97
N LEU A 205 4.36 -2.37 -4.76
CA LEU A 205 4.22 -3.54 -3.90
C LEU A 205 2.72 -3.81 -3.69
N ASN A 206 2.25 -4.96 -4.12
CA ASN A 206 0.85 -5.39 -4.01
C ASN A 206 0.77 -6.60 -3.09
N ILE A 207 0.09 -6.48 -1.94
CA ILE A 207 0.04 -7.50 -0.89
C ILE A 207 -1.39 -7.99 -0.72
N ASN A 208 -1.60 -9.31 -0.81
CA ASN A 208 -2.90 -9.91 -0.52
C ASN A 208 -3.18 -9.93 0.99
N LEU A 209 -4.33 -9.39 1.37
CA LEU A 209 -4.78 -9.31 2.76
C LEU A 209 -5.93 -10.28 3.08
N ASN A 210 -6.28 -11.20 2.19
CA ASN A 210 -7.29 -12.20 2.50
C ASN A 210 -6.83 -13.06 3.69
N LEU A 211 -7.78 -13.48 4.51
CA LEU A 211 -7.48 -14.40 5.59
C LEU A 211 -7.37 -15.84 5.07
N PRO A 212 -6.61 -16.70 5.75
CA PRO A 212 -6.64 -18.13 5.46
C PRO A 212 -8.09 -18.66 5.47
N GLY A 213 -8.48 -19.34 4.39
CA GLY A 213 -9.85 -19.83 4.21
C GLY A 213 -10.83 -18.89 3.53
N GLU A 214 -10.49 -17.59 3.36
CA GLU A 214 -11.24 -16.69 2.47
C GLU A 214 -10.90 -16.99 1.02
N SER A 215 -11.76 -17.74 0.32
CA SER A 215 -11.58 -18.07 -1.08
C SER A 215 -12.23 -17.03 -2.00
N PHE A 216 -11.68 -16.89 -3.20
CA PHE A 216 -12.26 -16.14 -4.31
C PHE A 216 -11.91 -16.84 -5.63
N LEU A 217 -12.69 -16.58 -6.68
CA LEU A 217 -12.43 -17.07 -8.03
C LEU A 217 -12.19 -15.91 -8.98
N GLY A 218 -11.26 -16.11 -9.91
CA GLY A 218 -10.78 -15.05 -10.80
C GLY A 218 -9.81 -14.10 -10.08
N SER A 219 -9.84 -12.84 -10.45
CA SER A 219 -9.07 -11.75 -9.80
C SER A 219 -7.54 -11.98 -9.78
N GLY A 220 -6.99 -12.76 -10.73
CA GLY A 220 -5.54 -12.84 -10.96
C GLY A 220 -4.98 -11.45 -11.31
N VAL A 221 -3.69 -11.27 -11.08
CA VAL A 221 -2.96 -10.13 -11.62
C VAL A 221 -2.21 -10.60 -12.86
N THR A 222 -2.64 -10.11 -14.01
CA THR A 222 -2.04 -10.45 -15.31
C THR A 222 -0.93 -9.48 -15.62
N PHE A 223 0.29 -9.98 -15.82
CA PHE A 223 1.44 -9.21 -16.28
C PHE A 223 1.65 -9.41 -17.78
N ILE A 224 2.09 -8.37 -18.45
CA ILE A 224 2.27 -8.31 -19.91
C ILE A 224 3.70 -7.85 -20.19
N ASP A 225 4.48 -8.70 -20.85
CA ASP A 225 5.79 -8.34 -21.37
C ASP A 225 5.60 -7.62 -22.74
N PRO A 226 5.94 -6.33 -22.83
CA PRO A 226 5.73 -5.57 -24.06
C PRO A 226 6.65 -6.00 -25.21
N GLU A 227 7.81 -6.60 -24.92
CA GLU A 227 8.78 -7.02 -25.92
C GLU A 227 8.42 -8.39 -26.50
N THR A 228 8.19 -9.36 -25.65
CA THR A 228 7.92 -10.76 -26.05
C THR A 228 6.43 -11.03 -26.27
N ARG A 229 5.55 -10.14 -25.80
CA ARG A 229 4.09 -10.32 -25.73
C ARG A 229 3.66 -11.50 -24.84
N ARG A 230 4.56 -11.99 -23.99
CA ARG A 230 4.21 -13.00 -22.98
C ARG A 230 3.19 -12.38 -22.03
N VAL A 231 2.15 -13.15 -21.75
CA VAL A 231 1.11 -12.79 -20.77
C VAL A 231 1.05 -13.90 -19.73
N GLU A 232 1.07 -13.51 -18.45
CA GLU A 232 0.98 -14.47 -17.38
C GLU A 232 0.07 -13.92 -16.26
N SER A 233 -0.88 -14.74 -15.83
CA SER A 233 -1.76 -14.43 -14.71
C SER A 233 -1.23 -15.07 -13.44
N LEU A 234 -1.02 -14.26 -12.42
CA LEU A 234 -0.53 -14.69 -11.12
C LEU A 234 -1.64 -14.55 -10.07
N SER A 235 -1.87 -15.62 -9.34
CA SER A 235 -2.61 -15.59 -8.09
C SER A 235 -1.63 -15.59 -6.93
N PHE A 236 -2.05 -15.03 -5.80
CA PHE A 236 -1.21 -15.02 -4.62
C PHE A 236 -2.03 -15.22 -3.34
N ASP A 237 -1.49 -16.08 -2.48
CA ASP A 237 -2.11 -16.54 -1.24
C ASP A 237 -2.15 -15.42 -0.18
N PRO A 238 -2.86 -15.63 0.95
CA PRO A 238 -2.86 -14.70 2.07
C PRO A 238 -1.47 -14.27 2.52
N GLY A 239 -1.26 -12.96 2.62
CA GLY A 239 0.01 -12.36 3.04
C GLY A 239 1.13 -12.38 2.00
N VAL A 240 0.93 -13.00 0.84
CA VAL A 240 1.90 -12.97 -0.26
C VAL A 240 1.89 -11.61 -0.94
N ALA A 241 3.06 -11.13 -1.31
CA ALA A 241 3.26 -9.90 -2.06
C ALA A 241 3.86 -10.15 -3.43
N LEU A 242 3.47 -9.30 -4.38
CA LEU A 242 4.14 -9.09 -5.67
C LEU A 242 4.78 -7.71 -5.65
N ILE A 243 6.05 -7.63 -6.05
CA ILE A 243 6.77 -6.36 -6.21
C ILE A 243 7.31 -6.24 -7.63
N HIS A 244 7.15 -5.07 -8.25
CA HIS A 244 7.56 -4.83 -9.63
C HIS A 244 7.81 -3.35 -9.92
N HIS A 245 8.51 -3.04 -11.01
CA HIS A 245 8.53 -1.67 -11.51
C HIS A 245 7.13 -1.20 -11.88
N GLY A 246 6.79 0.05 -11.57
CA GLY A 246 5.51 0.63 -11.94
C GLY A 246 5.25 0.61 -13.45
N SER A 247 6.32 0.69 -14.25
CA SER A 247 6.24 0.64 -15.72
C SER A 247 5.82 -0.72 -16.29
N VAL A 248 5.86 -1.81 -15.51
CA VAL A 248 5.44 -3.14 -15.99
C VAL A 248 3.94 -3.15 -16.22
N PRO A 249 3.48 -3.39 -17.46
CA PRO A 249 2.05 -3.40 -17.77
C PRO A 249 1.36 -4.58 -17.10
N HIS A 250 0.25 -4.30 -16.42
CA HIS A 250 -0.52 -5.33 -15.72
C HIS A 250 -2.00 -4.99 -15.66
N ALA A 251 -2.81 -5.97 -15.27
CA ALA A 251 -4.24 -5.85 -15.12
C ALA A 251 -4.71 -6.65 -13.90
N SER A 252 -5.84 -6.28 -13.31
CA SER A 252 -6.56 -7.15 -12.37
C SER A 252 -7.73 -7.80 -13.11
N GLU A 253 -7.68 -9.11 -13.23
CA GLU A 253 -8.76 -9.89 -13.87
C GLU A 253 -10.07 -9.78 -13.10
N PRO A 254 -11.22 -9.99 -13.78
CA PRO A 254 -12.50 -9.99 -13.10
C PRO A 254 -12.56 -11.05 -11.99
N ILE A 255 -12.99 -10.62 -10.81
CA ILE A 255 -13.39 -11.54 -9.75
C ILE A 255 -14.81 -12.03 -10.03
N THR A 256 -15.02 -13.33 -9.95
CA THR A 256 -16.31 -13.96 -10.25
C THR A 256 -17.06 -14.45 -9.00
N GLU A 257 -16.29 -14.78 -7.95
CA GLU A 257 -16.85 -15.20 -6.65
C GLU A 257 -15.98 -14.65 -5.51
N GLY A 258 -16.59 -14.44 -4.36
CA GLY A 258 -15.92 -14.00 -3.14
C GLY A 258 -15.43 -12.55 -3.18
N SER A 259 -14.37 -12.28 -2.43
CA SER A 259 -13.72 -10.97 -2.40
C SER A 259 -12.21 -11.10 -2.22
N ARG A 260 -11.46 -10.18 -2.82
CA ARG A 260 -10.02 -10.04 -2.65
C ARG A 260 -9.69 -8.65 -2.12
N SER A 261 -8.92 -8.60 -1.04
CA SER A 261 -8.45 -7.36 -0.41
C SER A 261 -6.94 -7.25 -0.53
N ASN A 262 -6.45 -6.07 -0.90
CA ASN A 262 -5.03 -5.83 -1.07
C ASN A 262 -4.60 -4.48 -0.49
N PHE A 263 -3.34 -4.40 -0.04
CA PHE A 263 -2.59 -3.15 -0.05
C PHE A 263 -1.88 -2.99 -1.38
N VAL A 264 -1.93 -1.78 -1.93
CA VAL A 264 -1.14 -1.35 -3.09
C VAL A 264 -0.32 -0.15 -2.65
N LEU A 265 0.99 -0.30 -2.69
CA LEU A 265 1.96 0.64 -2.13
C LEU A 265 2.96 1.03 -3.21
N TRP A 266 3.26 2.31 -3.30
CA TRP A 266 4.11 2.88 -4.33
C TRP A 266 5.29 3.63 -3.72
N LEU A 267 6.42 3.57 -4.41
CA LEU A 267 7.55 4.49 -4.24
C LEU A 267 7.70 5.33 -5.49
N TYR A 268 8.09 6.58 -5.31
CA TYR A 268 8.46 7.49 -6.39
C TYR A 268 9.42 8.58 -5.87
N GLY A 269 10.03 9.33 -6.76
CA GLY A 269 10.93 10.42 -6.42
C GLY A 269 10.19 11.71 -6.12
N GLN A 270 10.97 12.77 -5.92
CA GLN A 270 10.43 14.11 -5.69
C GLN A 270 9.54 14.53 -6.86
N ASP A 271 8.47 15.28 -6.56
CA ASP A 271 7.50 15.80 -7.53
C ASP A 271 6.92 14.72 -8.50
N GLY A 272 6.79 13.49 -8.01
CA GLY A 272 6.22 12.39 -8.79
C GLY A 272 7.15 11.78 -9.84
N GLN A 273 8.45 12.04 -9.76
CA GLN A 273 9.41 11.42 -10.65
C GLN A 273 9.43 9.89 -10.48
N VAL A 274 9.55 9.18 -11.57
CA VAL A 274 9.64 7.72 -11.58
C VAL A 274 10.92 7.27 -12.27
N ALA A 275 11.48 6.15 -11.80
CA ALA A 275 12.63 5.53 -12.47
C ALA A 275 12.22 5.10 -13.89
N ARG A 276 13.07 5.40 -14.86
CA ARG A 276 12.94 4.90 -16.21
C ARG A 276 13.74 3.62 -16.31
N GLY A 277 13.10 2.48 -16.19
CA GLY A 277 13.78 1.17 -16.24
C GLY A 277 14.69 1.02 -17.48
N GLY A 278 15.65 0.10 -17.40
CA GLY A 278 16.56 -0.26 -18.50
C GLY A 278 17.91 0.44 -18.53
N ALA A 279 18.25 1.30 -17.57
CA ALA A 279 19.63 1.77 -17.42
C ALA A 279 20.47 0.68 -16.74
N ASN A 280 21.68 0.39 -17.27
CA ASN A 280 22.72 -0.35 -16.54
C ASN A 280 23.19 0.51 -15.36
N VAL A 281 22.43 0.48 -14.28
CA VAL A 281 22.79 1.15 -13.04
C VAL A 281 23.62 0.17 -12.20
N PRO A 282 24.79 0.54 -11.71
CA PRO A 282 25.54 -0.31 -10.78
C PRO A 282 24.70 -0.64 -9.54
N ASP A 283 24.87 -1.83 -9.01
CA ASP A 283 24.29 -2.18 -7.73
C ASP A 283 24.68 -1.15 -6.67
N LEU A 284 23.71 -0.72 -5.88
CA LEU A 284 23.96 0.14 -4.73
C LEU A 284 24.85 -0.58 -3.71
N ALA A 285 25.71 0.16 -3.04
CA ALA A 285 26.39 -0.36 -1.87
C ALA A 285 25.35 -0.83 -0.82
N PRO A 286 25.62 -1.93 -0.11
CA PRO A 286 24.68 -2.44 0.89
C PRO A 286 24.24 -1.38 1.92
N GLU A 287 25.17 -0.54 2.36
CA GLU A 287 24.92 0.55 3.31
C GLU A 287 23.94 1.59 2.77
N ASP A 288 23.96 1.84 1.45
CA ASP A 288 23.05 2.77 0.80
C ASP A 288 21.65 2.14 0.63
N ARG A 289 21.59 0.83 0.39
CA ARG A 289 20.29 0.11 0.32
C ARG A 289 19.58 0.15 1.66
N TRP A 290 20.30 -0.15 2.75
CA TRP A 290 19.79 -0.24 4.12
C TRP A 290 19.98 1.06 4.89
N SER A 291 19.77 2.18 4.24
CA SER A 291 19.82 3.51 4.85
C SER A 291 18.42 4.12 4.96
N HIS A 292 18.24 4.97 5.96
CA HIS A 292 17.05 5.82 6.00
C HIS A 292 17.14 6.84 4.88
N SER A 293 16.14 6.86 3.99
CA SER A 293 16.05 7.91 2.98
C SER A 293 15.94 9.27 3.65
N ASN A 294 16.71 10.24 3.15
CA ASN A 294 16.39 11.64 3.36
C ASN A 294 15.10 11.94 2.63
N VAL A 295 13.98 11.80 3.33
CA VAL A 295 12.67 12.16 2.80
C VAL A 295 12.67 13.66 2.56
N VAL A 296 12.73 14.05 1.30
CA VAL A 296 12.54 15.45 0.93
C VAL A 296 11.05 15.74 1.09
N SER A 297 10.73 16.75 1.92
CA SER A 297 9.34 17.21 2.02
C SER A 297 8.96 17.87 0.70
N ASP A 298 8.01 17.32 -0.01
CA ASP A 298 7.37 17.94 -1.15
C ASP A 298 5.85 18.02 -0.96
N SER A 299 5.19 18.86 -1.74
CA SER A 299 3.73 19.03 -1.70
C SER A 299 3.02 18.18 -2.75
N PHE A 300 3.75 17.40 -3.53
CA PHE A 300 3.16 16.58 -4.57
C PHE A 300 2.48 15.35 -3.94
N ALA A 301 1.21 15.17 -4.27
CA ALA A 301 0.48 13.92 -4.05
C ALA A 301 0.01 13.42 -5.42
N PRO A 302 0.32 12.18 -5.81
CA PRO A 302 0.03 11.71 -7.17
C PRO A 302 -1.48 11.69 -7.49
N PHE A 303 -2.32 11.55 -6.46
CA PHE A 303 -3.79 11.51 -6.62
C PHE A 303 -4.52 12.07 -5.39
#